data_22dc9ccf553033464760ee1cb0dde052
#
_entry.id   22dc9ccf553033464760ee1cb0dde052
#
_cell.length_a   1.000
_cell.length_b   1.000
_cell.length_c   1.000
_cell.angle_alpha   90.00
_cell.angle_beta   90.00
_cell.angle_gamma   90.00
#
_symmetry.space_group_name_H-M   'P 1'
#
loop_
_entity.id
_entity.type
_entity.pdbx_description
1 polymer ?
#
loop_
_entity_poly.entity_id
_entity_poly.type
_entity_poly.pdbx_seq_one_letter_code
_entity_poly.pdbx_strand_id
1 'polypeptide(L)'
;MSVLADAETLRQIAIFRNCDTVPLQIMAFTAERQEFSIGEDLMTQGKKARAAYVLLNGRVSLRENDQDVGVAEPGAFLGETAMIGAGPYSITATARDIVSTARISHELFLKVAKEYPDFGQAVLNNLSEKLYNSVRELDTIRVMLDKSRKFSDL
;
A
#
# COMPACT_ATOMS: atom_id res chain seq x y z
N MET A 1 -14.22 -15.85 -3.22
CA MET A 1 -12.84 -16.10 -3.63
C MET A 1 -12.19 -17.07 -2.69
N SER A 2 -11.37 -17.96 -3.22
CA SER A 2 -10.65 -18.93 -2.41
C SER A 2 -9.40 -18.31 -1.81
N VAL A 3 -8.89 -18.91 -0.72
CA VAL A 3 -7.62 -18.50 -0.09
C VAL A 3 -6.47 -18.57 -1.09
N LEU A 4 -6.49 -19.57 -1.98
CA LEU A 4 -5.44 -19.71 -3.00
C LEU A 4 -5.46 -18.55 -3.99
N ALA A 5 -6.65 -18.10 -4.43
CA ALA A 5 -6.77 -16.97 -5.34
C ALA A 5 -6.27 -15.68 -4.68
N ASP A 6 -6.52 -15.52 -3.38
CA ASP A 6 -6.06 -14.34 -2.63
C ASP A 6 -4.54 -14.35 -2.44
N ALA A 7 -3.96 -15.53 -2.16
CA ALA A 7 -2.52 -15.67 -2.06
C ALA A 7 -1.82 -15.34 -3.37
N GLU A 8 -2.40 -15.73 -4.51
CA GLU A 8 -1.87 -15.38 -5.83
C GLU A 8 -1.97 -13.87 -6.09
N THR A 9 -3.05 -13.23 -5.65
CA THR A 9 -3.19 -11.78 -5.73
C THR A 9 -2.10 -11.08 -4.92
N LEU A 10 -1.85 -11.54 -3.69
CA LEU A 10 -0.78 -11.00 -2.85
C LEU A 10 0.59 -11.17 -3.48
N ARG A 11 0.85 -12.33 -4.10
CA ARG A 11 2.13 -12.62 -4.72
C ARG A 11 2.49 -11.64 -5.83
N GLN A 12 1.51 -11.10 -6.53
CA GLN A 12 1.72 -10.15 -7.63
C GLN A 12 2.03 -8.73 -7.15
N ILE A 13 1.84 -8.45 -5.87
CA ILE A 13 2.13 -7.15 -5.30
C ILE A 13 3.64 -6.99 -5.10
N ALA A 14 4.19 -5.86 -5.52
CA ALA A 14 5.64 -5.62 -5.56
C ALA A 14 6.33 -5.83 -4.20
N ILE A 15 5.70 -5.42 -3.10
CA ILE A 15 6.30 -5.55 -1.76
C ILE A 15 6.36 -7.01 -1.27
N PHE A 16 5.60 -7.91 -1.90
CA PHE A 16 5.63 -9.34 -1.60
C PHE A 16 6.47 -10.13 -2.61
N ARG A 17 7.19 -9.43 -3.47
CA ARG A 17 8.07 -10.03 -4.47
C ARG A 17 9.12 -10.92 -3.79
N ASN A 18 9.30 -12.14 -4.34
CA ASN A 18 10.27 -13.11 -3.84
C ASN A 18 10.03 -13.54 -2.39
N CYS A 19 8.81 -13.40 -1.89
CA CYS A 19 8.44 -13.89 -0.58
C CYS A 19 7.97 -15.34 -0.65
N ASP A 20 8.18 -16.06 0.46
CA ASP A 20 7.74 -17.47 0.56
C ASP A 20 6.23 -17.57 0.48
N THR A 21 5.75 -18.67 -0.11
CA THR A 21 4.34 -18.92 -0.33
C THR A 21 3.56 -19.09 0.97
N VAL A 22 4.13 -19.82 1.95
CA VAL A 22 3.42 -20.17 3.19
C VAL A 22 2.99 -18.93 4.01
N PRO A 23 3.88 -17.97 4.32
CA PRO A 23 3.43 -16.77 5.03
C PRO A 23 2.42 -15.93 4.24
N LEU A 24 2.51 -15.88 2.92
CA LEU A 24 1.51 -15.21 2.08
C LEU A 24 0.15 -15.88 2.18
N GLN A 25 0.11 -17.23 2.18
CA GLN A 25 -1.12 -17.98 2.36
C GLN A 25 -1.74 -17.74 3.73
N ILE A 26 -0.93 -17.67 4.78
CA ILE A 26 -1.38 -17.39 6.13
C ILE A 26 -1.99 -16.00 6.21
N MET A 27 -1.34 -14.99 5.61
CA MET A 27 -1.91 -13.63 5.57
C MET A 27 -3.22 -13.59 4.79
N ALA A 28 -3.26 -14.25 3.64
CA ALA A 28 -4.49 -14.30 2.83
C ALA A 28 -5.65 -14.96 3.59
N PHE A 29 -5.37 -16.02 4.35
CA PHE A 29 -6.36 -16.74 5.13
C PHE A 29 -6.86 -15.90 6.32
N THR A 30 -5.95 -15.20 7.01
CA THR A 30 -6.29 -14.47 8.22
C THR A 30 -6.68 -13.00 7.99
N ALA A 31 -6.41 -12.47 6.78
CA ALA A 31 -6.80 -11.11 6.44
C ALA A 31 -8.33 -10.96 6.54
N GLU A 32 -8.75 -9.85 7.15
CA GLU A 32 -10.17 -9.56 7.32
C GLU A 32 -10.78 -9.10 5.99
N ARG A 33 -11.91 -9.69 5.63
CA ARG A 33 -12.69 -9.23 4.49
C ARG A 33 -13.50 -8.02 4.90
N GLN A 34 -13.37 -6.94 4.14
CA GLN A 34 -14.12 -5.72 4.41
C GLN A 34 -14.71 -5.17 3.12
N GLU A 35 -16.01 -4.87 3.15
CA GLU A 35 -16.72 -4.24 2.04
C GLU A 35 -16.94 -2.76 2.33
N PHE A 36 -16.94 -1.98 1.26
CA PHE A 36 -17.22 -0.54 1.31
C PHE A 36 -18.31 -0.20 0.31
N SER A 37 -19.27 0.61 0.73
CA SER A 37 -20.31 1.14 -0.14
C SER A 37 -19.78 2.33 -0.92
N ILE A 38 -20.45 2.66 -2.02
CA ILE A 38 -20.09 3.81 -2.86
C ILE A 38 -20.02 5.08 -1.99
N GLY A 39 -18.92 5.80 -2.09
CA GLY A 39 -18.69 7.03 -1.32
C GLY A 39 -18.03 6.86 0.02
N GLU A 40 -17.87 5.62 0.51
CA GLU A 40 -17.14 5.38 1.75
C GLU A 40 -15.62 5.43 1.53
N ASP A 41 -14.91 5.97 2.52
CA ASP A 41 -13.44 6.02 2.49
C ASP A 41 -12.85 4.76 3.08
N LEU A 42 -11.95 4.11 2.33
CA LEU A 42 -11.11 3.04 2.85
C LEU A 42 -10.01 3.60 3.75
N MET A 43 -9.45 4.71 3.31
CA MET A 43 -8.35 5.42 3.97
C MET A 43 -8.65 6.91 3.88
N THR A 44 -8.27 7.66 4.92
CA THR A 44 -8.40 9.11 4.92
C THR A 44 -7.04 9.73 5.18
N GLN A 45 -6.61 10.61 4.28
CA GLN A 45 -5.34 11.32 4.40
C GLN A 45 -5.21 12.01 5.77
N GLY A 46 -4.07 11.84 6.41
CA GLY A 46 -3.78 12.44 7.70
C GLY A 46 -4.25 11.64 8.91
N LYS A 47 -5.11 10.65 8.72
CA LYS A 47 -5.54 9.77 9.81
C LYS A 47 -4.53 8.65 10.04
N LYS A 48 -4.49 8.16 11.28
CA LYS A 48 -3.58 7.07 11.67
C LYS A 48 -3.80 5.85 10.79
N ALA A 49 -2.72 5.38 10.16
CA ALA A 49 -2.75 4.21 9.29
C ALA A 49 -2.60 2.94 10.11
N ARG A 50 -3.69 2.15 10.20
CA ARG A 50 -3.73 0.91 10.98
C ARG A 50 -3.69 -0.34 10.12
N ALA A 51 -4.04 -0.22 8.84
CA ALA A 51 -4.12 -1.35 7.93
C ALA A 51 -3.85 -0.94 6.50
N ALA A 52 -3.33 -1.91 5.74
CA ALA A 52 -3.26 -1.83 4.29
C ALA A 52 -4.44 -2.62 3.71
N TYR A 53 -4.78 -2.33 2.46
CA TYR A 53 -5.92 -2.95 1.78
C TYR A 53 -5.50 -3.48 0.43
N VAL A 54 -5.85 -4.73 0.15
CA VAL A 54 -5.77 -5.30 -1.20
C VAL A 54 -7.15 -5.18 -1.83
N LEU A 55 -7.23 -4.51 -2.98
CA LEU A 55 -8.49 -4.40 -3.73
C LEU A 55 -8.78 -5.73 -4.41
N LEU A 56 -9.93 -6.33 -4.07
CA LEU A 56 -10.37 -7.59 -4.68
C LEU A 56 -11.41 -7.37 -5.76
N ASN A 57 -12.35 -6.45 -5.52
CA ASN A 57 -13.38 -6.05 -6.48
C ASN A 57 -13.67 -4.57 -6.31
N GLY A 58 -14.11 -3.94 -7.40
CA GLY A 58 -14.48 -2.54 -7.40
C GLY A 58 -13.32 -1.59 -7.61
N ARG A 59 -13.62 -0.33 -7.86
CA ARG A 59 -12.63 0.73 -8.11
C ARG A 59 -12.70 1.79 -7.04
N VAL A 60 -11.56 2.43 -6.80
CA VAL A 60 -11.38 3.41 -5.74
C VAL A 60 -10.75 4.67 -6.32
N SER A 61 -11.34 5.82 -6.01
CA SER A 61 -10.76 7.12 -6.36
C SER A 61 -9.68 7.48 -5.35
N LEU A 62 -8.54 7.95 -5.84
CA LEU A 62 -7.41 8.37 -5.02
C LEU A 62 -7.26 9.89 -5.07
N ARG A 63 -7.16 10.52 -3.90
CA ARG A 63 -6.97 11.97 -3.78
C ARG A 63 -5.85 12.28 -2.81
N GLU A 64 -5.08 13.28 -3.15
CA GLU A 64 -4.03 13.83 -2.29
C GLU A 64 -4.20 15.33 -2.22
N ASN A 65 -4.34 15.91 -1.02
CA ASN A 65 -4.58 17.33 -0.81
C ASN A 65 -5.79 17.86 -1.62
N ASP A 66 -6.87 17.05 -1.61
CA ASP A 66 -8.12 17.30 -2.35
C ASP A 66 -8.01 17.30 -3.87
N GLN A 67 -6.87 16.87 -4.39
CA GLN A 67 -6.67 16.73 -5.82
C GLN A 67 -6.75 15.27 -6.24
N ASP A 68 -7.45 15.02 -7.34
CA ASP A 68 -7.57 13.68 -7.90
C ASP A 68 -6.21 13.24 -8.46
N VAL A 69 -5.69 12.13 -7.94
CA VAL A 69 -4.39 11.59 -8.37
C VAL A 69 -4.50 10.23 -9.06
N GLY A 70 -5.71 9.73 -9.24
CA GLY A 70 -5.91 8.51 -10.01
C GLY A 70 -7.03 7.63 -9.50
N VAL A 71 -7.10 6.43 -10.06
CA VAL A 71 -8.07 5.39 -9.73
C VAL A 71 -7.32 4.08 -9.51
N ALA A 72 -7.61 3.41 -8.40
CA ALA A 72 -7.09 2.08 -8.13
C ALA A 72 -8.10 1.03 -8.59
N GLU A 73 -7.59 -0.04 -9.17
CA GLU A 73 -8.38 -1.15 -9.70
C GLU A 73 -8.08 -2.44 -8.94
N PRO A 74 -8.89 -3.52 -9.12
CA PRO A 74 -8.62 -4.80 -8.47
C PRO A 74 -7.18 -5.27 -8.68
N GLY A 75 -6.57 -5.76 -7.61
CA GLY A 75 -5.16 -6.12 -7.56
C GLY A 75 -4.27 -5.03 -6.95
N ALA A 76 -4.77 -3.81 -6.79
CA ALA A 76 -4.01 -2.72 -6.17
C ALA A 76 -3.84 -2.96 -4.67
N PHE A 77 -2.71 -2.49 -4.16
CA PHE A 77 -2.37 -2.56 -2.73
C PHE A 77 -2.25 -1.13 -2.20
N LEU A 78 -3.10 -0.78 -1.26
CA LEU A 78 -3.21 0.59 -0.75
C LEU A 78 -2.82 0.65 0.72
N GLY A 79 -2.09 1.71 1.09
CA GLY A 79 -1.71 1.94 2.47
C GLY A 79 -0.62 1.01 2.98
N GLU A 80 0.31 0.62 2.12
CA GLU A 80 1.35 -0.37 2.43
C GLU A 80 2.21 -0.01 3.64
N THR A 81 2.46 1.28 3.88
CA THR A 81 3.23 1.75 5.04
C THR A 81 2.51 1.48 6.37
N ALA A 82 1.19 1.29 6.33
CA ALA A 82 0.41 0.94 7.51
C ALA A 82 0.80 -0.42 8.10
N MET A 83 1.29 -1.35 7.27
CA MET A 83 1.72 -2.66 7.76
C MET A 83 2.91 -2.56 8.70
N ILE A 84 3.81 -1.62 8.45
CA ILE A 84 5.00 -1.41 9.28
C ILE A 84 4.79 -0.32 10.34
N GLY A 85 3.57 0.20 10.46
CA GLY A 85 3.22 1.22 11.45
C GLY A 85 3.83 2.59 11.17
N ALA A 86 4.13 2.90 9.92
CA ALA A 86 4.85 4.12 9.53
C ALA A 86 3.90 5.25 9.15
N GLY A 87 3.58 6.09 10.12
CA GLY A 87 2.93 7.37 9.90
C GLY A 87 1.44 7.33 9.57
N PRO A 88 0.85 8.49 9.26
CA PRO A 88 -0.53 8.58 8.80
C PRO A 88 -0.67 8.20 7.34
N TYR A 89 -1.91 8.00 6.88
CA TYR A 89 -2.16 7.80 5.45
C TYR A 89 -1.78 9.06 4.67
N SER A 90 -1.14 8.86 3.53
CA SER A 90 -0.71 9.96 2.67
C SER A 90 -1.77 10.36 1.64
N ILE A 91 -2.78 9.53 1.43
CA ILE A 91 -3.85 9.77 0.46
C ILE A 91 -5.20 9.39 1.05
N THR A 92 -6.26 9.90 0.42
CA THR A 92 -7.63 9.46 0.67
C THR A 92 -8.07 8.54 -0.45
N ALA A 93 -8.61 7.37 -0.10
CA ALA A 93 -9.12 6.39 -1.04
C ALA A 93 -10.62 6.21 -0.79
N THR A 94 -11.44 6.55 -1.79
CA THR A 94 -12.91 6.54 -1.71
C THR A 94 -13.50 5.56 -2.70
N ALA A 95 -14.41 4.71 -2.25
CA ALA A 95 -15.05 3.71 -3.09
C ALA A 95 -15.92 4.35 -4.19
N ARG A 96 -15.66 4.01 -5.45
CA ARG A 96 -16.47 4.44 -6.60
C ARG A 96 -17.58 3.45 -6.94
N ASP A 97 -17.35 2.19 -6.61
CA ASP A 97 -18.28 1.08 -6.76
C ASP A 97 -18.46 0.45 -5.39
N ILE A 98 -19.21 -0.65 -5.30
CA ILE A 98 -19.16 -1.51 -4.13
C ILE A 98 -17.80 -2.21 -4.17
N VAL A 99 -17.00 -2.01 -3.13
CA VAL A 99 -15.61 -2.46 -3.08
C VAL A 99 -15.46 -3.58 -2.06
N SER A 100 -14.81 -4.67 -2.49
CA SER A 100 -14.39 -5.75 -1.58
C SER A 100 -12.89 -5.70 -1.41
N THR A 101 -12.43 -5.83 -0.16
CA THR A 101 -11.01 -5.76 0.16
C THR A 101 -10.57 -6.90 1.08
N ALA A 102 -9.27 -7.20 1.05
CA ALA A 102 -8.61 -7.94 2.11
C ALA A 102 -7.81 -6.92 2.94
N ARG A 103 -8.14 -6.83 4.22
CA ARG A 103 -7.52 -5.89 5.15
C ARG A 103 -6.35 -6.57 5.86
N ILE A 104 -5.15 -6.00 5.70
CA ILE A 104 -3.93 -6.47 6.36
C ILE A 104 -3.54 -5.43 7.40
N SER A 105 -3.83 -5.72 8.66
CA SER A 105 -3.48 -4.82 9.75
C SER A 105 -1.99 -4.89 10.08
N HIS A 106 -1.49 -3.84 10.71
CA HIS A 106 -0.13 -3.83 11.27
C HIS A 106 0.08 -5.02 12.22
N GLU A 107 -0.92 -5.32 13.05
CA GLU A 107 -0.85 -6.44 14.01
C GLU A 107 -0.74 -7.78 13.30
N LEU A 108 -1.51 -8.00 12.24
CA LEU A 108 -1.44 -9.22 11.44
C LEU A 108 -0.06 -9.40 10.82
N PHE A 109 0.45 -8.34 10.19
CA PHE A 109 1.77 -8.38 9.57
C PHE A 109 2.85 -8.72 10.60
N LEU A 110 2.84 -8.07 11.77
CA LEU A 110 3.82 -8.35 12.83
C LEU A 110 3.74 -9.80 13.31
N LYS A 111 2.54 -10.33 13.44
CA LYS A 111 2.35 -11.71 13.89
C LYS A 111 2.95 -12.71 12.90
N VAL A 112 2.71 -12.52 11.62
CA VAL A 112 3.26 -13.38 10.57
C VAL A 112 4.79 -13.22 10.48
N ALA A 113 5.28 -11.98 10.57
CA ALA A 113 6.71 -11.71 10.52
C ALA A 113 7.47 -12.32 11.70
N LYS A 114 6.85 -12.43 12.88
CA LYS A 114 7.47 -13.09 14.04
C LYS A 114 7.63 -14.59 13.82
N GLU A 115 6.64 -15.22 13.21
CA GLU A 115 6.69 -16.65 12.90
C GLU A 115 7.59 -16.96 11.72
N TYR A 116 7.70 -16.03 10.76
CA TYR A 116 8.47 -16.16 9.54
C TYR A 116 9.40 -14.96 9.37
N PRO A 117 10.52 -14.90 10.14
CA PRO A 117 11.39 -13.72 10.13
C PRO A 117 11.97 -13.37 8.76
N ASP A 118 12.28 -14.37 7.94
CA ASP A 118 12.80 -14.15 6.58
C ASP A 118 11.77 -13.45 5.70
N PHE A 119 10.50 -13.82 5.85
CA PHE A 119 9.40 -13.15 5.16
C PHE A 119 9.28 -11.68 5.60
N GLY A 120 9.28 -11.44 6.91
CA GLY A 120 9.22 -10.08 7.44
C GLY A 120 10.37 -9.22 6.93
N GLN A 121 11.59 -9.77 6.91
CA GLN A 121 12.77 -9.06 6.42
C GLN A 121 12.65 -8.77 4.92
N ALA A 122 12.17 -9.72 4.13
CA ALA A 122 11.98 -9.55 2.70
C ALA A 122 10.99 -8.42 2.39
N VAL A 123 9.87 -8.37 3.12
CA VAL A 123 8.88 -7.29 2.96
C VAL A 123 9.49 -5.94 3.33
N LEU A 124 10.20 -5.86 4.45
CA LEU A 124 10.85 -4.62 4.86
C LEU A 124 11.90 -4.16 3.83
N ASN A 125 12.67 -5.08 3.28
CA ASN A 125 13.64 -4.77 2.24
C ASN A 125 12.95 -4.23 0.98
N ASN A 126 11.86 -4.85 0.55
CA ASN A 126 11.10 -4.41 -0.62
C ASN A 126 10.49 -3.01 -0.40
N LEU A 127 9.97 -2.75 0.79
CA LEU A 127 9.44 -1.42 1.15
C LEU A 127 10.56 -0.38 1.19
N SER A 128 11.69 -0.69 1.79
CA SER A 128 12.84 0.21 1.87
C SER A 128 13.35 0.58 0.49
N GLU A 129 13.44 -0.39 -0.42
CA GLU A 129 13.84 -0.17 -1.80
C GLU A 129 12.87 0.77 -2.52
N LYS A 130 11.58 0.58 -2.34
CA LYS A 130 10.55 1.44 -2.92
C LYS A 130 10.64 2.87 -2.40
N LEU A 131 10.82 3.05 -1.09
CA LEU A 131 10.98 4.35 -0.45
C LEU A 131 12.28 5.03 -0.91
N TYR A 132 13.37 4.28 -0.99
CA TYR A 132 14.66 4.79 -1.47
C TYR A 132 14.55 5.33 -2.89
N ASN A 133 13.91 4.60 -3.78
CA ASN A 133 13.71 5.03 -5.16
C ASN A 133 12.87 6.31 -5.22
N SER A 134 11.82 6.42 -4.40
CA SER A 134 11.00 7.63 -4.32
C SER A 134 11.80 8.84 -3.84
N VAL A 135 12.66 8.66 -2.83
CA VAL A 135 13.53 9.72 -2.31
C VAL A 135 14.53 10.17 -3.38
N ARG A 136 15.12 9.23 -4.12
CA ARG A 136 16.04 9.56 -5.22
C ARG A 136 15.35 10.40 -6.30
N GLU A 137 14.13 10.07 -6.67
CA GLU A 137 13.35 10.83 -7.63
C GLU A 137 13.11 12.26 -7.14
N LEU A 138 12.72 12.42 -5.87
CA LEU A 138 12.50 13.72 -5.24
C LEU A 138 13.79 14.54 -5.20
N ASP A 139 14.91 13.93 -4.85
CA ASP A 139 16.20 14.61 -4.81
C ASP A 139 16.63 15.07 -6.21
N THR A 140 16.42 14.26 -7.23
CA THR A 140 16.70 14.64 -8.61
C THR A 140 15.87 15.85 -9.05
N ILE A 141 14.57 15.85 -8.73
CA ILE A 141 13.67 16.98 -9.02
C ILE A 141 14.14 18.23 -8.27
N ARG A 142 14.51 18.07 -7.00
CA ARG A 142 15.00 19.20 -6.17
C ARG A 142 16.25 19.83 -6.76
N VAL A 143 17.21 19.01 -7.19
CA VAL A 143 18.44 19.48 -7.84
C VAL A 143 18.12 20.24 -9.13
N MET A 144 17.19 19.74 -9.93
CA MET A 144 16.74 20.41 -11.15
C MET A 144 16.12 21.77 -10.86
N LEU A 145 15.27 21.85 -9.84
CA LEU A 145 14.64 23.12 -9.43
C LEU A 145 15.66 24.13 -8.92
N ASP A 146 16.65 23.70 -8.14
CA ASP A 146 17.70 24.56 -7.63
C ASP A 146 18.56 25.14 -8.76
N LYS A 147 18.90 24.33 -9.75
CA LYS A 147 19.61 24.79 -10.96
C LYS A 147 18.80 25.82 -11.73
N SER A 148 17.50 25.58 -11.89
CA SER A 148 16.60 26.53 -12.55
C SER A 148 16.53 27.86 -11.83
N ARG A 149 16.49 27.85 -10.49
CA ARG A 149 16.49 29.07 -9.68
C ARG A 149 17.79 29.87 -9.86
N LYS A 150 18.92 29.19 -9.84
CA LYS A 150 20.23 29.85 -10.04
C LYS A 150 20.31 30.56 -11.39
N PHE A 151 19.76 29.98 -12.42
CA PHE A 151 19.70 30.62 -13.73
C PHE A 151 18.75 31.81 -13.77
N SER A 152 17.65 31.77 -12.99
CA SER A 152 16.69 32.86 -12.91
C SER A 152 17.24 34.06 -12.15
N ASP A 153 18.16 33.87 -11.21
CA ASP A 153 18.74 34.91 -10.37
C ASP A 153 19.94 35.60 -11.04
N LEU A 154 20.33 35.11 -12.21
CA LEU A 154 21.38 35.74 -13.01
C LEU A 154 20.77 36.72 -13.99
#